data_051be667bf7c029b1231e896e003602d
#
_entry.id   051be667bf7c029b1231e896e003602d
#
_cell.length_a   1.000
_cell.length_b   1.000
_cell.length_c   1.000
_cell.angle_alpha   90.00
_cell.angle_beta   90.00
_cell.angle_gamma   90.00
#
_symmetry.space_group_name_H-M   'P 1'
#
loop_
_entity.id
_entity.type
_entity.pdbx_description
1 polymer ?
#
loop_
_entity_poly.entity_id
_entity_poly.type
_entity_poly.pdbx_seq_one_letter_code
_entity_poly.pdbx_strand_id
1 'polypeptide(L)'
;MFDGRGGSARRKKIYGDYKANRANKTRLRRHDHQNYATIEDEQEAMRYQFSRLVSYLDNLPVTFISMDGIEADDTIAYIADMYKDISKKITVVSTDRDFYQLVSDKLQVWSPIKKKMYDTQAVIDEFGVHPHNYVVYRSFTGDTSDNIPGVNGIGPKTILKAFPELNSADEFTLEALKSKCDAKIQLNETRNYEKIAANYDILDKNYQLMNLKLLDISAQTMSVIRGIMQQPIATLNKTEFQRLFMEDKMWAVMKNLPEWLNNTWLSLNAFAMQTQK
;
A
#
# COMPACT_ATOMS: atom_id res chain seq x y z
N MET A 1 -5.45 3.51 7.04
CA MET A 1 -6.48 2.86 6.22
C MET A 1 -6.39 1.36 6.38
N PHE A 2 -7.51 0.66 6.21
CA PHE A 2 -7.59 -0.79 6.36
C PHE A 2 -8.42 -1.39 5.22
N ASP A 3 -8.08 -2.62 4.82
CA ASP A 3 -8.89 -3.37 3.86
C ASP A 3 -10.30 -3.59 4.40
N GLY A 4 -11.31 -3.30 3.60
CA GLY A 4 -12.69 -3.68 3.88
C GLY A 4 -12.96 -5.14 3.55
N ARG A 5 -14.17 -5.61 3.87
CA ARG A 5 -14.60 -6.96 3.52
C ARG A 5 -14.62 -7.14 2.00
N GLY A 6 -14.02 -8.23 1.53
CA GLY A 6 -13.97 -8.53 0.10
C GLY A 6 -13.02 -7.66 -0.72
N GLY A 7 -12.12 -6.89 -0.10
CA GLY A 7 -11.21 -5.96 -0.78
C GLY A 7 -10.45 -6.58 -1.95
N SER A 8 -9.96 -7.80 -1.79
CA SER A 8 -9.20 -8.51 -2.84
C SER A 8 -10.05 -9.16 -3.95
N ALA A 9 -11.38 -9.00 -3.94
CA ALA A 9 -12.28 -9.68 -4.88
C ALA A 9 -11.98 -9.34 -6.35
N ARG A 10 -11.64 -8.07 -6.65
CA ARG A 10 -11.25 -7.61 -7.99
C ARG A 10 -9.99 -8.35 -8.47
N ARG A 11 -8.91 -8.33 -7.68
CA ARG A 11 -7.64 -8.97 -8.04
C ARG A 11 -7.77 -10.48 -8.15
N LYS A 12 -8.63 -11.12 -7.34
CA LYS A 12 -8.95 -12.55 -7.46
C LYS A 12 -9.70 -12.92 -8.72
N LYS A 13 -10.48 -12.01 -9.32
CA LYS A 13 -11.08 -12.23 -10.64
C LYS A 13 -10.03 -12.26 -11.76
N ILE A 14 -8.96 -11.46 -11.63
CA ILE A 14 -7.85 -11.44 -12.59
C ILE A 14 -6.94 -12.66 -12.37
N TYR A 15 -6.67 -13.00 -11.10
CA TYR A 15 -5.80 -14.10 -10.71
C TYR A 15 -6.36 -14.81 -9.47
N GLY A 16 -6.92 -16.03 -9.68
CA GLY A 16 -7.58 -16.80 -8.62
C GLY A 16 -6.70 -17.08 -7.39
N ASP A 17 -5.40 -17.30 -7.60
CA ASP A 17 -4.43 -17.58 -6.55
C ASP A 17 -3.88 -16.33 -5.85
N TYR A 18 -4.39 -15.13 -6.18
CA TYR A 18 -3.99 -13.89 -5.51
C TYR A 18 -4.18 -13.98 -3.99
N LYS A 19 -3.08 -13.77 -3.25
CA LYS A 19 -3.03 -13.88 -1.77
C LYS A 19 -3.41 -15.29 -1.22
N ALA A 20 -3.45 -16.34 -2.04
CA ALA A 20 -3.80 -17.70 -1.58
C ALA A 20 -2.83 -18.24 -0.52
N ASN A 21 -1.55 -17.89 -0.60
CA ASN A 21 -0.53 -18.24 0.38
C ASN A 21 -0.77 -17.67 1.80
N ARG A 22 -1.64 -16.66 1.93
CA ARG A 22 -1.98 -16.06 3.24
C ARG A 22 -2.94 -16.93 4.03
N ALA A 23 -3.84 -17.66 3.36
CA ALA A 23 -4.81 -18.56 4.00
C ALA A 23 -4.13 -19.75 4.71
N ASN A 24 -2.98 -20.20 4.21
CA ASN A 24 -2.24 -21.34 4.75
C ASN A 24 -1.23 -20.99 5.85
N LYS A 25 -1.07 -19.73 6.20
CA LYS A 25 -0.21 -19.34 7.30
C LYS A 25 -0.94 -19.55 8.61
N THR A 26 -0.76 -20.74 9.20
CA THR A 26 -1.12 -21.00 10.59
C THR A 26 -0.38 -19.99 11.46
N ARG A 27 -1.08 -18.99 11.92
CA ARG A 27 -0.53 -17.92 12.74
C ARG A 27 -0.69 -18.23 14.22
N LEU A 28 -0.27 -19.39 14.62
CA LEU A 28 -0.12 -19.59 16.06
C LEU A 28 1.05 -18.76 16.58
N ARG A 29 0.79 -17.53 16.94
CA ARG A 29 1.74 -16.73 17.39
C ARG A 29 1.47 -15.93 18.38
N ARG A 30 2.09 -15.86 19.09
CA ARG A 30 3.06 -15.96 19.83
C ARG A 30 3.60 -14.74 20.31
N HIS A 31 2.85 -13.91 21.01
CA HIS A 31 3.39 -13.09 22.06
C HIS A 31 3.17 -13.87 23.36
N ASP A 32 4.16 -13.98 24.15
CA ASP A 32 4.40 -14.94 25.21
C ASP A 32 3.32 -15.09 26.31
N HIS A 33 2.16 -14.43 26.15
CA HIS A 33 1.14 -14.37 27.18
C HIS A 33 -0.28 -14.78 26.73
N GLN A 34 -0.48 -15.17 25.47
CA GLN A 34 -1.77 -15.61 24.98
C GLN A 34 -1.65 -16.83 24.10
N ASN A 35 -1.90 -17.99 24.70
CA ASN A 35 -2.09 -19.25 23.97
C ASN A 35 -3.58 -19.34 23.63
N TYR A 36 -3.92 -19.19 22.36
CA TYR A 36 -5.25 -19.52 21.86
C TYR A 36 -5.37 -21.03 21.69
N ALA A 37 -6.49 -21.60 22.14
CA ALA A 37 -6.72 -23.02 22.05
C ALA A 37 -7.08 -23.43 20.61
N THR A 38 -7.78 -22.55 19.89
CA THR A 38 -8.23 -22.79 18.52
C THR A 38 -7.92 -21.59 17.61
N ILE A 39 -8.01 -21.81 16.28
CA ILE A 39 -7.89 -20.75 15.29
C ILE A 39 -9.07 -19.77 15.42
N GLU A 40 -10.24 -20.27 15.79
CA GLU A 40 -11.44 -19.49 16.01
C GLU A 40 -11.26 -18.51 17.16
N ASP A 41 -10.65 -18.95 18.28
CA ASP A 41 -10.33 -18.10 19.43
C ASP A 41 -9.36 -16.96 19.03
N GLU A 42 -8.34 -17.30 18.22
CA GLU A 42 -7.40 -16.30 17.71
C GLU A 42 -8.10 -15.27 16.80
N GLN A 43 -8.98 -15.74 15.92
CA GLN A 43 -9.74 -14.86 15.04
C GLN A 43 -10.72 -13.95 15.80
N GLU A 44 -11.35 -14.46 16.85
CA GLU A 44 -12.22 -13.66 17.72
C GLU A 44 -11.42 -12.59 18.46
N ALA A 45 -10.28 -12.97 19.03
CA ALA A 45 -9.38 -12.03 19.67
C ALA A 45 -8.86 -10.96 18.70
N MET A 46 -8.54 -11.31 17.46
CA MET A 46 -8.17 -10.35 16.42
C MET A 46 -9.31 -9.37 16.10
N ARG A 47 -10.54 -9.86 15.97
CA ARG A 47 -11.72 -8.99 15.73
C ARG A 47 -11.93 -8.03 16.91
N TYR A 48 -11.81 -8.53 18.12
CA TYR A 48 -11.91 -7.69 19.33
C TYR A 48 -10.81 -6.61 19.34
N GLN A 49 -9.54 -6.99 19.13
CA GLN A 49 -8.42 -6.05 19.09
C GLN A 49 -8.61 -4.99 18.00
N PHE A 50 -9.09 -5.40 16.82
CA PHE A 50 -9.37 -4.47 15.73
C PHE A 50 -10.48 -3.49 16.10
N SER A 51 -11.57 -3.96 16.71
CA SER A 51 -12.65 -3.11 17.20
C SER A 51 -12.13 -2.09 18.23
N ARG A 52 -11.28 -2.54 19.17
CA ARG A 52 -10.65 -1.63 20.16
C ARG A 52 -9.74 -0.60 19.50
N LEU A 53 -8.94 -1.03 18.50
CA LEU A 53 -8.10 -0.11 17.73
C LEU A 53 -8.93 0.99 17.06
N VAL A 54 -10.05 0.64 16.44
CA VAL A 54 -10.97 1.63 15.84
C VAL A 54 -11.47 2.59 16.91
N SER A 55 -11.91 2.09 18.07
CA SER A 55 -12.35 2.93 19.19
C SER A 55 -11.26 3.92 19.65
N TYR A 56 -9.99 3.50 19.66
CA TYR A 56 -8.88 4.41 19.96
C TYR A 56 -8.69 5.47 18.86
N LEU A 57 -8.75 5.06 17.57
CA LEU A 57 -8.58 5.98 16.44
C LEU A 57 -9.69 7.04 16.39
N ASP A 58 -10.91 6.69 16.75
CA ASP A 58 -12.07 7.62 16.81
C ASP A 58 -11.87 8.74 17.85
N ASN A 59 -10.95 8.55 18.80
CA ASN A 59 -10.62 9.54 19.82
C ASN A 59 -9.32 10.32 19.54
N LEU A 60 -8.73 10.10 18.37
CA LEU A 60 -7.52 10.78 17.89
C LEU A 60 -7.84 11.74 16.74
N PRO A 61 -7.02 12.77 16.51
CA PRO A 61 -7.21 13.71 15.41
C PRO A 61 -6.75 13.07 14.08
N VAL A 62 -7.43 12.03 13.67
CA VAL A 62 -7.16 11.26 12.44
C VAL A 62 -8.46 10.88 11.75
N THR A 63 -8.40 10.69 10.44
CA THR A 63 -9.50 10.12 9.66
C THR A 63 -9.25 8.64 9.43
N PHE A 64 -10.16 7.80 9.93
CA PHE A 64 -10.14 6.36 9.69
C PHE A 64 -10.99 6.02 8.47
N ILE A 65 -10.44 5.22 7.55
CA ILE A 65 -11.16 4.77 6.35
C ILE A 65 -10.97 3.27 6.17
N SER A 66 -12.09 2.55 6.04
CA SER A 66 -12.16 1.16 5.61
C SER A 66 -13.35 1.01 4.66
N MET A 67 -13.11 0.54 3.43
CA MET A 67 -14.11 0.45 2.37
C MET A 67 -14.28 -1.00 1.96
N ASP A 68 -15.52 -1.49 1.98
CA ASP A 68 -15.83 -2.83 1.49
C ASP A 68 -15.64 -2.92 -0.04
N GLY A 69 -15.13 -4.04 -0.51
CA GLY A 69 -14.96 -4.33 -1.93
C GLY A 69 -13.69 -3.76 -2.59
N ILE A 70 -12.90 -2.94 -1.87
CA ILE A 70 -11.60 -2.43 -2.36
C ILE A 70 -10.51 -2.65 -1.31
N GLU A 71 -9.26 -2.72 -1.77
CA GLU A 71 -8.11 -2.80 -0.87
C GLU A 71 -7.71 -1.41 -0.37
N ALA A 72 -7.04 -1.37 0.77
CA ALA A 72 -6.53 -0.13 1.34
C ALA A 72 -5.58 0.59 0.38
N ASP A 73 -4.80 -0.16 -0.39
CA ASP A 73 -3.85 0.37 -1.36
C ASP A 73 -4.53 1.19 -2.46
N ASP A 74 -5.66 0.69 -2.98
CA ASP A 74 -6.46 1.42 -3.98
C ASP A 74 -7.06 2.70 -3.37
N THR A 75 -7.52 2.62 -2.12
CA THR A 75 -8.05 3.79 -1.38
C THR A 75 -6.96 4.83 -1.16
N ILE A 76 -5.75 4.42 -0.75
CA ILE A 76 -4.60 5.31 -0.55
C ILE A 76 -4.21 5.98 -1.86
N ALA A 77 -4.10 5.21 -2.95
CA ALA A 77 -3.76 5.73 -4.27
C ALA A 77 -4.80 6.75 -4.76
N TYR A 78 -6.10 6.46 -4.59
CA TYR A 78 -7.17 7.38 -4.95
C TYR A 78 -7.11 8.69 -4.15
N ILE A 79 -6.90 8.63 -2.85
CA ILE A 79 -6.78 9.84 -2.02
C ILE A 79 -5.52 10.62 -2.38
N ALA A 80 -4.41 9.94 -2.63
CA ALA A 80 -3.18 10.59 -3.07
C ALA A 80 -3.37 11.35 -4.39
N ASP A 81 -4.06 10.74 -5.36
CA ASP A 81 -4.41 11.38 -6.64
C ASP A 81 -5.34 12.58 -6.43
N MET A 82 -6.35 12.44 -5.56
CA MET A 82 -7.30 13.52 -5.25
C MET A 82 -6.62 14.76 -4.64
N TYR A 83 -5.55 14.58 -3.89
CA TYR A 83 -4.86 15.65 -3.18
C TYR A 83 -3.55 16.12 -3.85
N LYS A 84 -3.10 15.50 -4.95
CA LYS A 84 -1.82 15.79 -5.61
C LYS A 84 -1.64 17.25 -6.01
N ASP A 85 -2.73 17.91 -6.42
CA ASP A 85 -2.66 19.30 -6.91
C ASP A 85 -2.82 20.36 -5.82
N ILE A 86 -3.50 20.02 -4.73
CA ILE A 86 -3.82 20.94 -3.63
C ILE A 86 -2.87 20.83 -2.44
N SER A 87 -2.25 19.65 -2.22
CA SER A 87 -1.31 19.45 -1.13
C SER A 87 0.09 19.95 -1.47
N LYS A 88 0.78 20.52 -0.48
CA LYS A 88 2.21 20.84 -0.61
C LYS A 88 3.05 19.58 -0.69
N LYS A 89 2.75 18.61 0.15
CA LYS A 89 3.44 17.32 0.23
C LYS A 89 2.52 16.24 0.77
N ILE A 90 2.62 15.05 0.18
CA ILE A 90 1.91 13.83 0.62
C ILE A 90 2.97 12.82 1.07
N THR A 91 2.79 12.23 2.24
CA THR A 91 3.64 11.13 2.70
C THR A 91 2.79 9.90 2.94
N VAL A 92 3.03 8.85 2.16
CA VAL A 92 2.47 7.52 2.39
C VAL A 92 3.38 6.79 3.36
N VAL A 93 2.84 6.32 4.49
CA VAL A 93 3.59 5.49 5.46
C VAL A 93 3.24 4.04 5.21
N SER A 94 4.14 3.30 4.57
CA SER A 94 3.93 1.89 4.22
C SER A 94 5.24 1.14 4.02
N THR A 95 5.19 -0.19 4.21
CA THR A 95 6.26 -1.11 3.83
C THR A 95 6.05 -1.71 2.45
N ASP A 96 4.88 -1.51 1.86
CA ASP A 96 4.53 -2.00 0.55
C ASP A 96 5.28 -1.24 -0.55
N ARG A 97 5.96 -2.00 -1.40
CA ARG A 97 6.76 -1.44 -2.49
C ARG A 97 5.92 -0.94 -3.66
N ASP A 98 4.67 -1.38 -3.75
CA ASP A 98 3.82 -0.97 -4.87
C ASP A 98 3.48 0.52 -4.80
N PHE A 99 3.57 1.15 -3.62
CA PHE A 99 3.45 2.60 -3.49
C PHE A 99 4.59 3.40 -4.13
N TYR A 100 5.75 2.79 -4.44
CA TYR A 100 6.85 3.54 -5.08
C TYR A 100 6.49 4.03 -6.48
N GLN A 101 5.50 3.43 -7.16
CA GLN A 101 4.95 3.93 -8.42
C GLN A 101 4.21 5.27 -8.30
N LEU A 102 3.79 5.66 -7.08
CA LEU A 102 3.09 6.91 -6.80
C LEU A 102 4.04 8.06 -6.45
N VAL A 103 5.33 7.75 -6.21
CA VAL A 103 6.33 8.75 -5.83
C VAL A 103 6.49 9.80 -6.92
N SER A 104 6.52 11.06 -6.52
CA SER A 104 6.63 12.25 -7.36
C SER A 104 7.25 13.40 -6.57
N ASP A 105 7.34 14.58 -7.16
CA ASP A 105 7.82 15.79 -6.48
C ASP A 105 6.99 16.13 -5.23
N LYS A 106 5.69 15.76 -5.24
CA LYS A 106 4.76 16.03 -4.14
C LYS A 106 4.46 14.83 -3.26
N LEU A 107 4.72 13.60 -3.73
CA LEU A 107 4.43 12.38 -2.99
C LEU A 107 5.70 11.59 -2.70
N GLN A 108 5.88 11.22 -1.45
CA GLN A 108 6.96 10.36 -0.97
C GLN A 108 6.41 9.20 -0.14
N VAL A 109 7.20 8.13 0.01
CA VAL A 109 6.86 6.97 0.83
C VAL A 109 7.82 6.84 1.99
N TRP A 110 7.33 6.80 3.22
CA TRP A 110 8.11 6.48 4.40
C TRP A 110 7.98 5.00 4.73
N SER A 111 9.08 4.28 4.72
CA SER A 111 9.13 2.88 5.17
C SER A 111 9.52 2.80 6.65
N PRO A 112 8.59 2.44 7.56
CA PRO A 112 8.88 2.39 9.00
C PRO A 112 9.85 1.26 9.36
N ILE A 113 9.87 0.16 8.62
CA ILE A 113 10.81 -0.96 8.85
C ILE A 113 12.23 -0.57 8.43
N LYS A 114 12.39 0.01 7.24
CA LYS A 114 13.70 0.46 6.74
C LYS A 114 14.14 1.78 7.34
N LYS A 115 13.25 2.50 8.02
CA LYS A 115 13.45 3.87 8.53
C LYS A 115 14.01 4.81 7.46
N LYS A 116 13.45 4.69 6.26
CA LYS A 116 13.92 5.39 5.05
C LYS A 116 12.76 6.09 4.35
N MET A 117 13.01 7.33 3.91
CA MET A 117 12.12 8.05 3.01
C MET A 117 12.47 7.70 1.57
N TYR A 118 11.46 7.40 0.78
CA TYR A 118 11.56 7.17 -0.65
C TYR A 118 10.95 8.35 -1.39
N ASP A 119 11.79 9.20 -1.91
CA ASP A 119 11.52 10.16 -2.97
C ASP A 119 11.95 9.57 -4.33
N THR A 120 11.84 10.34 -5.40
CA THR A 120 12.21 9.91 -6.75
C THR A 120 13.64 9.38 -6.81
N GLN A 121 14.60 10.12 -6.22
CA GLN A 121 16.00 9.73 -6.25
C GLN A 121 16.26 8.44 -5.46
N ALA A 122 15.65 8.30 -4.29
CA ALA A 122 15.81 7.10 -3.47
C ALA A 122 15.24 5.84 -4.13
N VAL A 123 14.19 5.97 -4.94
CA VAL A 123 13.65 4.85 -5.76
C VAL A 123 14.63 4.50 -6.89
N ILE A 124 15.16 5.50 -7.59
CA ILE A 124 16.14 5.30 -8.67
C ILE A 124 17.41 4.65 -8.11
N ASP A 125 17.95 5.14 -7.00
CA ASP A 125 19.18 4.64 -6.39
C ASP A 125 19.05 3.17 -5.97
N GLU A 126 17.88 2.76 -5.46
CA GLU A 126 17.68 1.41 -4.96
C GLU A 126 17.28 0.41 -6.04
N PHE A 127 16.49 0.83 -7.02
CA PHE A 127 15.91 -0.08 -8.02
C PHE A 127 16.42 0.15 -9.44
N GLY A 128 17.08 1.27 -9.73
CA GLY A 128 17.50 1.66 -11.08
C GLY A 128 16.34 2.05 -11.99
N VAL A 129 15.19 2.37 -11.41
CA VAL A 129 13.92 2.62 -12.13
C VAL A 129 13.31 3.92 -11.65
N HIS A 130 12.86 4.76 -12.56
CA HIS A 130 12.08 5.94 -12.22
C HIS A 130 10.69 5.53 -11.69
N PRO A 131 10.13 6.21 -10.68
CA PRO A 131 8.81 5.89 -10.12
C PRO A 131 7.70 5.74 -11.15
N HIS A 132 7.67 6.55 -12.20
CA HIS A 132 6.66 6.46 -13.27
C HIS A 132 6.65 5.10 -13.97
N ASN A 133 7.81 4.44 -14.05
CA ASN A 133 8.01 3.17 -14.74
C ASN A 133 8.08 1.98 -13.77
N TYR A 134 7.89 2.24 -12.45
CA TYR A 134 8.09 1.23 -11.42
C TYR A 134 7.11 0.07 -11.54
N VAL A 135 5.86 0.31 -11.94
CA VAL A 135 4.87 -0.77 -12.13
C VAL A 135 5.25 -1.70 -13.29
N VAL A 136 5.84 -1.17 -14.37
CA VAL A 136 6.34 -1.99 -15.50
C VAL A 136 7.49 -2.89 -15.00
N TYR A 137 8.42 -2.35 -14.22
CA TYR A 137 9.46 -3.15 -13.56
C TYR A 137 8.87 -4.22 -12.63
N ARG A 138 7.87 -3.87 -11.82
CA ARG A 138 7.19 -4.81 -10.91
C ARG A 138 6.48 -5.93 -11.64
N SER A 139 5.94 -5.69 -12.83
CA SER A 139 5.30 -6.75 -13.62
C SER A 139 6.24 -7.92 -13.96
N PHE A 140 7.53 -7.65 -14.10
CA PHE A 140 8.54 -8.71 -14.27
C PHE A 140 8.87 -9.43 -12.98
N THR A 141 9.03 -8.70 -11.88
CA THR A 141 9.53 -9.28 -10.63
C THR A 141 8.45 -9.99 -9.83
N GLY A 142 7.19 -9.67 -10.08
CA GLY A 142 6.06 -10.18 -9.32
C GLY A 142 6.06 -9.75 -7.86
N ASP A 143 5.24 -10.38 -7.05
CA ASP A 143 5.18 -10.23 -5.60
C ASP A 143 4.90 -11.56 -4.89
N THR A 144 5.91 -12.12 -4.23
CA THR A 144 5.78 -13.38 -3.50
C THR A 144 4.87 -13.26 -2.27
N SER A 145 4.73 -12.06 -1.69
CA SER A 145 3.86 -11.85 -0.53
C SER A 145 2.38 -11.97 -0.91
N ASP A 146 2.05 -11.60 -2.15
CA ASP A 146 0.72 -11.67 -2.73
C ASP A 146 0.51 -12.85 -3.68
N ASN A 147 1.51 -13.76 -3.71
CA ASN A 147 1.49 -14.93 -4.57
C ASN A 147 1.43 -14.58 -6.08
N ILE A 148 2.02 -13.46 -6.47
CA ILE A 148 2.13 -13.03 -7.86
C ILE A 148 3.49 -13.49 -8.41
N PRO A 149 3.53 -14.47 -9.35
CA PRO A 149 4.78 -14.94 -9.90
C PRO A 149 5.40 -13.91 -10.84
N GLY A 150 6.72 -13.75 -10.78
CA GLY A 150 7.48 -12.99 -11.76
C GLY A 150 7.79 -13.80 -13.01
N VAL A 151 8.40 -13.16 -14.01
CA VAL A 151 8.89 -13.82 -15.23
C VAL A 151 10.13 -14.64 -14.90
N ASN A 152 9.99 -15.96 -14.97
CA ASN A 152 11.06 -16.89 -14.58
C ASN A 152 12.35 -16.64 -15.36
N GLY A 153 13.48 -16.48 -14.65
CA GLY A 153 14.81 -16.29 -15.20
C GLY A 153 15.04 -14.92 -15.86
N ILE A 154 14.17 -13.95 -15.62
CA ILE A 154 14.34 -12.54 -15.98
C ILE A 154 14.42 -11.75 -14.66
N GLY A 155 15.63 -11.55 -14.17
CA GLY A 155 15.85 -10.81 -12.91
C GLY A 155 16.11 -9.31 -13.12
N PRO A 156 16.18 -8.54 -12.03
CA PRO A 156 16.37 -7.08 -12.06
C PRO A 156 17.49 -6.59 -12.97
N LYS A 157 18.67 -7.21 -12.91
CA LYS A 157 19.82 -6.83 -13.75
C LYS A 157 19.54 -7.03 -15.24
N THR A 158 18.83 -8.10 -15.61
CA THR A 158 18.47 -8.39 -17.00
C THR A 158 17.45 -7.38 -17.51
N ILE A 159 16.44 -7.03 -16.67
CA ILE A 159 15.40 -6.05 -16.98
C ILE A 159 16.04 -4.69 -17.26
N LEU A 160 16.85 -4.18 -16.34
CA LEU A 160 17.49 -2.86 -16.47
C LEU A 160 18.45 -2.78 -17.66
N LYS A 161 19.14 -3.88 -17.98
CA LYS A 161 20.00 -3.94 -19.16
C LYS A 161 19.21 -3.95 -20.47
N ALA A 162 18.07 -4.65 -20.52
CA ALA A 162 17.22 -4.73 -21.70
C ALA A 162 16.40 -3.44 -21.93
N PHE A 163 16.01 -2.79 -20.84
CA PHE A 163 15.12 -1.62 -20.83
C PHE A 163 15.70 -0.47 -19.98
N PRO A 164 16.79 0.18 -20.43
CA PRO A 164 17.35 1.33 -19.72
C PRO A 164 16.36 2.52 -19.65
N GLU A 165 15.36 2.55 -20.52
CA GLU A 165 14.27 3.53 -20.53
C GLU A 165 13.47 3.54 -19.22
N LEU A 166 13.46 2.43 -18.48
CA LEU A 166 12.81 2.37 -17.16
C LEU A 166 13.38 3.37 -16.14
N ASN A 167 14.61 3.85 -16.37
CA ASN A 167 15.22 4.89 -15.54
C ASN A 167 14.91 6.32 -16.01
N SER A 168 14.25 6.50 -17.15
CA SER A 168 13.83 7.81 -17.64
C SER A 168 12.66 8.37 -16.85
N ALA A 169 12.58 9.70 -16.75
CA ALA A 169 11.41 10.40 -16.25
C ALA A 169 10.20 10.30 -17.20
N ASP A 170 10.46 9.99 -18.48
CA ASP A 170 9.41 9.73 -19.46
C ASP A 170 8.70 8.41 -19.13
N GLU A 171 7.41 8.36 -19.39
CA GLU A 171 6.63 7.15 -19.21
C GLU A 171 7.02 6.09 -20.26
N PHE A 172 7.46 4.93 -19.79
CA PHE A 172 7.75 3.75 -20.61
C PHE A 172 6.65 2.70 -20.39
N THR A 173 5.69 2.66 -21.31
CA THR A 173 4.51 1.80 -21.16
C THR A 173 4.82 0.33 -21.41
N LEU A 174 3.90 -0.56 -20.99
CA LEU A 174 4.02 -1.99 -21.26
C LEU A 174 3.93 -2.30 -22.77
N GLU A 175 3.16 -1.51 -23.51
CA GLU A 175 3.07 -1.60 -24.98
C GLU A 175 4.39 -1.21 -25.66
N ALA A 176 5.03 -0.14 -25.20
CA ALA A 176 6.34 0.28 -25.68
C ALA A 176 7.40 -0.80 -25.43
N LEU A 177 7.34 -1.43 -24.26
CA LEU A 177 8.19 -2.56 -23.89
C LEU A 177 8.01 -3.74 -24.86
N LYS A 178 6.77 -4.15 -25.13
CA LYS A 178 6.46 -5.26 -26.04
C LYS A 178 6.94 -4.94 -27.45
N SER A 179 6.65 -3.73 -27.96
CA SER A 179 7.09 -3.28 -29.28
C SER A 179 8.62 -3.32 -29.40
N LYS A 180 9.35 -2.94 -28.36
CA LYS A 180 10.81 -3.03 -28.31
C LYS A 180 11.29 -4.47 -28.34
N CYS A 181 10.65 -5.39 -27.61
CA CYS A 181 10.98 -6.81 -27.65
C CYS A 181 10.82 -7.38 -29.05
N ASP A 182 9.69 -7.12 -29.68
CA ASP A 182 9.38 -7.63 -31.01
C ASP A 182 10.39 -7.11 -32.08
N ALA A 183 10.74 -5.81 -32.01
CA ALA A 183 11.75 -5.22 -32.86
C ALA A 183 13.14 -5.86 -32.64
N LYS A 184 13.53 -6.13 -31.39
CA LYS A 184 14.82 -6.77 -31.07
C LYS A 184 14.88 -8.23 -31.58
N ILE A 185 13.79 -8.97 -31.46
CA ILE A 185 13.66 -10.33 -31.98
C ILE A 185 13.84 -10.34 -33.52
N GLN A 186 13.20 -9.40 -34.22
CA GLN A 186 13.37 -9.25 -35.69
C GLN A 186 14.81 -8.95 -36.09
N LEU A 187 15.58 -8.30 -35.23
CA LEU A 187 17.02 -8.03 -35.45
C LEU A 187 17.93 -9.17 -34.99
N ASN A 188 17.38 -10.36 -34.67
CA ASN A 188 18.11 -11.53 -34.15
C ASN A 188 18.83 -11.29 -32.80
N GLU A 189 18.41 -10.29 -32.02
CA GLU A 189 18.88 -10.08 -30.64
C GLU A 189 17.99 -10.87 -29.66
N THR A 190 18.02 -12.21 -29.73
CA THR A 190 16.86 -13.03 -29.37
C THR A 190 16.76 -13.46 -27.90
N ARG A 191 17.85 -13.88 -27.26
CA ARG A 191 17.81 -14.73 -26.06
C ARG A 191 16.89 -14.28 -24.92
N ASN A 192 16.96 -13.01 -24.51
CA ASN A 192 16.15 -12.49 -23.40
C ASN A 192 14.80 -11.97 -23.91
N TYR A 193 14.78 -11.37 -25.10
CA TYR A 193 13.57 -10.76 -25.66
C TYR A 193 12.54 -11.82 -26.06
N GLU A 194 12.95 -12.95 -26.65
CA GLU A 194 12.07 -14.10 -26.93
C GLU A 194 11.45 -14.65 -25.62
N LYS A 195 12.27 -14.77 -24.57
CA LYS A 195 11.78 -15.23 -23.28
C LYS A 195 10.78 -14.25 -22.64
N ILE A 196 10.98 -12.95 -22.81
CA ILE A 196 10.04 -11.93 -22.35
C ILE A 196 8.77 -12.00 -23.19
N ALA A 197 8.88 -12.10 -24.52
CA ALA A 197 7.74 -12.20 -25.42
C ALA A 197 6.87 -13.43 -25.14
N ALA A 198 7.48 -14.56 -24.81
CA ALA A 198 6.76 -15.77 -24.42
C ALA A 198 5.99 -15.64 -23.10
N ASN A 199 6.14 -14.55 -22.36
CA ASN A 199 5.51 -14.29 -21.06
C ASN A 199 4.73 -12.96 -21.02
N TYR A 200 4.28 -12.45 -22.16
CA TYR A 200 3.49 -11.21 -22.21
C TYR A 200 2.19 -11.30 -21.41
N ASP A 201 1.56 -12.47 -21.37
CA ASP A 201 0.38 -12.76 -20.57
C ASP A 201 0.63 -12.58 -19.06
N ILE A 202 1.81 -13.02 -18.58
CA ILE A 202 2.23 -12.84 -17.19
C ILE A 202 2.46 -11.34 -16.91
N LEU A 203 3.13 -10.63 -17.82
CA LEU A 203 3.37 -9.20 -17.67
C LEU A 203 2.08 -8.39 -17.62
N ASP A 204 1.13 -8.67 -18.54
CA ASP A 204 -0.18 -8.01 -18.57
C ASP A 204 -0.96 -8.25 -17.28
N LYS A 205 -1.01 -9.50 -16.85
CA LYS A 205 -1.68 -9.88 -15.60
C LYS A 205 -1.05 -9.18 -14.38
N ASN A 206 0.28 -9.25 -14.26
CA ASN A 206 0.99 -8.65 -13.14
C ASN A 206 0.83 -7.13 -13.13
N TYR A 207 0.89 -6.49 -14.30
CA TYR A 207 0.65 -5.07 -14.46
C TYR A 207 -0.75 -4.67 -13.99
N GLN A 208 -1.79 -5.42 -14.37
CA GLN A 208 -3.16 -5.17 -13.93
C GLN A 208 -3.35 -5.37 -12.41
N LEU A 209 -2.65 -6.36 -11.82
CA LEU A 209 -2.73 -6.65 -10.40
C LEU A 209 -2.07 -5.59 -9.52
N MET A 210 -0.93 -5.03 -9.97
CA MET A 210 -0.09 -4.16 -9.17
C MET A 210 -0.20 -2.67 -9.52
N ASN A 211 -0.89 -2.31 -10.62
CA ASN A 211 -1.01 -0.91 -11.03
C ASN A 211 -2.01 -0.16 -10.15
N LEU A 212 -1.51 0.73 -9.31
CA LEU A 212 -2.29 1.60 -8.44
C LEU A 212 -2.79 2.89 -9.13
N LYS A 213 -2.43 3.11 -10.40
CA LYS A 213 -2.94 4.23 -11.20
C LYS A 213 -4.20 3.85 -11.97
N LEU A 214 -4.40 2.56 -12.24
CA LEU A 214 -5.61 2.01 -12.87
C LEU A 214 -6.64 1.63 -11.80
N LEU A 215 -7.20 2.64 -11.15
CA LEU A 215 -8.16 2.45 -10.07
C LEU A 215 -9.52 2.02 -10.63
N ASP A 216 -9.85 0.75 -10.44
CA ASP A 216 -11.20 0.23 -10.70
C ASP A 216 -12.08 0.39 -9.46
N ILE A 217 -12.32 1.64 -9.09
CA ILE A 217 -13.15 2.03 -7.96
C ILE A 217 -14.48 2.54 -8.50
N SER A 218 -15.61 2.01 -7.99
CA SER A 218 -16.91 2.46 -8.42
C SER A 218 -17.13 3.96 -8.10
N ALA A 219 -17.90 4.64 -8.94
CA ALA A 219 -18.26 6.05 -8.70
C ALA A 219 -18.92 6.26 -7.33
N GLN A 220 -19.71 5.29 -6.86
CA GLN A 220 -20.33 5.30 -5.54
C GLN A 220 -19.26 5.25 -4.43
N THR A 221 -18.30 4.35 -4.51
CA THR A 221 -17.18 4.23 -3.54
C THR A 221 -16.35 5.50 -3.54
N MET A 222 -16.02 6.04 -4.71
CA MET A 222 -15.30 7.33 -4.82
C MET A 222 -16.09 8.47 -4.15
N SER A 223 -17.41 8.52 -4.30
CA SER A 223 -18.26 9.53 -3.67
C SER A 223 -18.23 9.40 -2.14
N VAL A 224 -18.30 8.18 -1.61
CA VAL A 224 -18.22 7.93 -0.16
C VAL A 224 -16.85 8.36 0.39
N ILE A 225 -15.75 7.97 -0.27
CA ILE A 225 -14.40 8.38 0.15
C ILE A 225 -14.29 9.92 0.18
N ARG A 226 -14.75 10.60 -0.89
CA ARG A 226 -14.75 12.08 -0.92
C ARG A 226 -15.56 12.67 0.22
N GLY A 227 -16.76 12.12 0.50
CA GLY A 227 -17.60 12.56 1.60
C GLY A 227 -16.89 12.44 2.95
N ILE A 228 -16.20 11.32 3.19
CA ILE A 228 -15.40 11.13 4.42
C ILE A 228 -14.25 12.15 4.50
N MET A 229 -13.53 12.34 3.39
CA MET A 229 -12.38 13.26 3.36
C MET A 229 -12.76 14.74 3.49
N GLN A 230 -14.01 15.10 3.23
CA GLN A 230 -14.55 16.45 3.39
C GLN A 230 -15.09 16.70 4.81
N GLN A 231 -15.24 15.66 5.62
CA GLN A 231 -15.66 15.85 7.02
C GLN A 231 -14.56 16.56 7.81
N PRO A 232 -14.93 17.41 8.78
CA PRO A 232 -13.99 17.93 9.74
C PRO A 232 -13.25 16.81 10.46
N ILE A 233 -11.95 16.94 10.64
CA ILE A 233 -11.14 15.94 11.37
C ILE A 233 -11.56 15.97 12.83
N ALA A 234 -11.81 14.79 13.42
CA ALA A 234 -12.12 14.68 14.84
C ALA A 234 -11.02 15.31 15.71
N THR A 235 -11.40 15.96 16.78
CA THR A 235 -10.44 16.49 17.76
C THR A 235 -10.04 15.42 18.77
N LEU A 236 -8.87 15.60 19.40
CA LEU A 236 -8.36 14.68 20.42
C LEU A 236 -9.30 14.62 21.64
N ASN A 237 -9.94 13.49 21.88
CA ASN A 237 -10.71 13.21 23.07
C ASN A 237 -9.86 12.47 24.12
N LYS A 238 -9.11 13.22 24.91
CA LYS A 238 -8.19 12.67 25.92
C LYS A 238 -8.91 11.82 26.96
N THR A 239 -10.07 12.25 27.40
CA THR A 239 -10.83 11.58 28.46
C THR A 239 -11.26 10.19 28.03
N GLU A 240 -11.84 10.09 26.84
CA GLU A 240 -12.31 8.81 26.33
C GLU A 240 -11.13 7.89 25.95
N PHE A 241 -10.07 8.45 25.38
CA PHE A 241 -8.85 7.69 25.12
C PHE A 241 -8.25 7.10 26.40
N GLN A 242 -8.20 7.89 27.47
CA GLN A 242 -7.73 7.42 28.79
C GLN A 242 -8.63 6.35 29.38
N ARG A 243 -9.96 6.48 29.24
CA ARG A 243 -10.91 5.45 29.69
C ARG A 243 -10.64 4.10 29.00
N LEU A 244 -10.54 4.10 27.67
CA LEU A 244 -10.22 2.91 26.89
C LEU A 244 -8.88 2.30 27.31
N PHE A 245 -7.87 3.15 27.52
CA PHE A 245 -6.53 2.75 27.94
C PHE A 245 -6.52 2.05 29.29
N MET A 246 -7.33 2.52 30.23
CA MET A 246 -7.48 1.90 31.54
C MET A 246 -8.24 0.58 31.48
N GLU A 247 -9.30 0.50 30.68
CA GLU A 247 -10.06 -0.73 30.45
C GLU A 247 -9.19 -1.84 29.88
N ASP A 248 -8.36 -1.52 28.87
CA ASP A 248 -7.49 -2.49 28.23
C ASP A 248 -6.17 -2.75 29.01
N LYS A 249 -6.03 -2.16 30.19
CA LYS A 249 -4.86 -2.33 31.07
C LYS A 249 -3.52 -2.02 30.40
N MET A 250 -3.51 -1.00 29.54
CA MET A 250 -2.33 -0.65 28.71
C MET A 250 -1.22 0.10 29.47
N TRP A 251 -1.41 0.41 30.75
CA TRP A 251 -0.40 1.12 31.56
C TRP A 251 0.93 0.37 31.70
N ALA A 252 0.92 -0.96 31.54
CA ALA A 252 2.14 -1.76 31.57
C ALA A 252 3.02 -1.51 30.32
N VAL A 253 2.39 -1.16 29.20
CA VAL A 253 3.06 -0.93 27.91
C VAL A 253 3.50 0.51 27.72
N MET A 254 2.68 1.46 28.19
CA MET A 254 2.93 2.90 28.07
C MET A 254 2.80 3.59 29.41
N LYS A 255 3.93 3.99 30.01
CA LYS A 255 3.98 4.54 31.37
C LYS A 255 3.55 6.00 31.46
N ASN A 256 3.72 6.80 30.42
CA ASN A 256 3.44 8.24 30.41
C ASN A 256 2.44 8.62 29.32
N LEU A 257 1.22 8.12 29.45
CA LEU A 257 0.14 8.41 28.52
C LEU A 257 -0.19 9.91 28.39
N PRO A 258 -0.27 10.72 29.50
CA PRO A 258 -0.59 12.13 29.38
C PRO A 258 0.43 12.91 28.53
N GLU A 259 1.71 12.64 28.71
CA GLU A 259 2.78 13.26 27.92
C GLU A 259 2.70 12.83 26.45
N TRP A 260 2.48 11.55 26.18
CA TRP A 260 2.31 11.04 24.82
C TRP A 260 1.13 11.69 24.12
N LEU A 261 -0.04 11.78 24.76
CA LEU A 261 -1.22 12.44 24.20
C LEU A 261 -0.97 13.92 23.92
N ASN A 262 -0.27 14.61 24.83
CA ASN A 262 -0.01 16.03 24.66
C ASN A 262 1.03 16.31 23.58
N ASN A 263 2.17 15.61 23.60
CA ASN A 263 3.30 15.94 22.72
C ASN A 263 3.14 15.36 21.32
N THR A 264 2.67 14.12 21.20
CA THR A 264 2.54 13.46 19.89
C THR A 264 1.40 14.06 19.06
N TRP A 265 0.28 14.40 19.70
CA TRP A 265 -0.94 14.79 19.01
C TRP A 265 -1.19 16.29 18.97
N LEU A 266 -0.34 17.10 19.58
CA LEU A 266 -0.53 18.55 19.70
C LEU A 266 -0.74 19.23 18.34
N SER A 267 0.16 18.99 17.40
CA SER A 267 0.11 19.64 16.08
C SER A 267 -1.11 19.19 15.26
N LEU A 268 -1.40 17.88 15.26
CA LEU A 268 -2.56 17.34 14.55
C LEU A 268 -3.87 17.81 15.17
N ASN A 269 -3.95 17.88 16.49
CA ASN A 269 -5.15 18.38 17.17
C ASN A 269 -5.38 19.88 16.92
N ALA A 270 -4.31 20.68 16.90
CA ALA A 270 -4.42 22.10 16.52
C ALA A 270 -4.93 22.29 15.09
N PHE A 271 -4.46 21.46 14.15
CA PHE A 271 -4.98 21.44 12.80
C PHE A 271 -6.45 20.98 12.73
N ALA A 272 -6.81 19.90 13.44
CA ALA A 272 -8.18 19.41 13.51
C ALA A 272 -9.16 20.49 14.03
N MET A 273 -8.77 21.24 15.05
CA MET A 273 -9.55 22.36 15.58
C MET A 273 -9.80 23.49 14.53
N GLN A 274 -8.88 23.67 13.59
CA GLN A 274 -9.07 24.65 12.51
C GLN A 274 -10.07 24.16 11.46
N THR A 275 -10.20 22.86 11.25
CA THR A 275 -11.17 22.26 10.31
C THR A 275 -12.60 22.25 10.84
N GLN A 276 -12.82 22.55 12.14
CA GLN A 276 -14.14 22.65 12.77
C GLN A 276 -14.80 24.03 12.58
N LYS A 277 -14.03 25.01 12.11
CA LYS A 277 -14.49 26.39 11.84
C LYS A 277 -14.99 26.54 10.42
#